data_2c4e937a57a1dec351d0deadd2424485
#
_entry.id   2c4e937a57a1dec351d0deadd2424485
#
_cell.length_a   1.000
_cell.length_b   1.000
_cell.length_c   1.000
_cell.angle_alpha   90.00
_cell.angle_beta   90.00
_cell.angle_gamma   90.00
#
_symmetry.space_group_name_H-M   'P 1'
#
loop_
_entity.id
_entity.type
_entity.pdbx_description
1 polymer ?
#
loop_
_entity_poly.entity_id
_entity_poly.type
_entity_poly.pdbx_seq_one_letter_code
_entity_poly.pdbx_strand_id
1 'polypeptide(L)'
;MLGRTGEKIAAIGLGTWGIGGGMMPNYSADKQAIEAIRHAVKLGMNHIDTAEIYGGGHAEELVGEAIKEFARDDIFIASKVWHTNLRYDDVLKACERSLKRLQTSYIDLYYIHWPNPSIPLSETMRALERLYDEGKIRYIGVSNFSASLVEEARSCLSHADIVADQVEYSLYERSIERDLMPYCLREGITIVAYSPLGQGKLARELYDGRSRRARILMEIAERYSKTPIQVALNWVIWHEHVITIPKSIRREHLEENAGAAGWKLDEKDYKLLAEAWG
;
A
#
# COMPACT_ATOMS: atom_id res chain seq x y z
N MET A 1 -8.18 5.24 -9.37
CA MET A 1 -7.31 5.14 -10.57
C MET A 1 -5.87 5.16 -10.11
N LEU A 2 -4.99 4.40 -10.73
CA LEU A 2 -3.55 4.43 -10.46
C LEU A 2 -2.90 5.55 -11.29
N GLY A 3 -2.51 6.62 -10.63
CA GLY A 3 -1.89 7.76 -11.30
C GLY A 3 -2.71 8.23 -12.51
N ARG A 4 -1.99 8.60 -13.58
CA ARG A 4 -2.57 8.98 -14.89
C ARG A 4 -2.63 7.81 -15.88
N THR A 5 -2.43 6.57 -15.42
CA THR A 5 -2.29 5.38 -16.29
C THR A 5 -3.60 4.92 -16.91
N GLY A 6 -4.75 5.31 -16.35
CA GLY A 6 -6.06 4.74 -16.72
C GLY A 6 -6.35 3.38 -16.06
N GLU A 7 -5.39 2.78 -15.35
CA GLU A 7 -5.56 1.52 -14.64
C GLU A 7 -6.48 1.70 -13.43
N LYS A 8 -7.44 0.80 -13.27
CA LYS A 8 -8.30 0.75 -12.08
C LYS A 8 -7.62 -0.08 -11.00
N ILE A 9 -7.50 0.47 -9.81
CA ILE A 9 -6.93 -0.21 -8.65
C ILE A 9 -7.94 -0.17 -7.49
N ALA A 10 -7.97 -1.23 -6.67
CA ALA A 10 -8.83 -1.27 -5.49
C ALA A 10 -8.44 -0.15 -4.50
N ALA A 11 -9.44 0.59 -4.03
CA ALA A 11 -9.22 1.65 -3.04
C ALA A 11 -8.75 1.11 -1.68
N ILE A 12 -9.19 -0.11 -1.35
CA ILE A 12 -8.73 -0.89 -0.20
C ILE A 12 -8.02 -2.11 -0.73
N GLY A 13 -6.70 -2.15 -0.63
CA GLY A 13 -5.87 -3.31 -0.93
C GLY A 13 -5.54 -4.12 0.32
N LEU A 14 -4.72 -5.14 0.16
CA LEU A 14 -4.20 -5.98 1.24
C LEU A 14 -2.71 -5.77 1.41
N GLY A 15 -2.28 -5.22 2.56
CA GLY A 15 -0.88 -5.21 2.96
C GLY A 15 -0.45 -6.56 3.55
N THR A 16 0.77 -6.98 3.29
CA THR A 16 1.29 -8.28 3.78
C THR A 16 2.41 -8.16 4.82
N TRP A 17 2.72 -6.96 5.31
CA TRP A 17 3.70 -6.83 6.39
C TRP A 17 3.33 -7.68 7.62
N GLY A 18 4.26 -8.55 8.06
CA GLY A 18 4.02 -9.50 9.15
C GLY A 18 3.26 -10.78 8.74
N ILE A 19 2.82 -10.91 7.50
CA ILE A 19 2.38 -12.18 6.92
C ILE A 19 3.63 -12.97 6.51
N GLY A 20 3.75 -14.22 6.96
CA GLY A 20 4.97 -14.99 6.76
C GLY A 20 6.16 -14.57 7.61
N GLY A 21 5.96 -13.70 8.62
CA GLY A 21 6.98 -13.19 9.53
C GLY A 21 7.23 -11.69 9.39
N GLY A 22 8.10 -11.15 10.26
CA GLY A 22 8.55 -9.75 10.16
C GLY A 22 9.72 -9.61 9.19
N MET A 23 10.94 -9.39 9.73
CA MET A 23 12.18 -9.40 8.93
C MET A 23 12.69 -10.82 8.64
N MET A 24 12.33 -11.79 9.48
CA MET A 24 12.70 -13.20 9.36
C MET A 24 11.46 -14.03 9.05
N PRO A 25 11.58 -15.14 8.30
CA PRO A 25 10.45 -15.99 7.95
C PRO A 25 9.82 -16.65 9.17
N ASN A 26 8.50 -16.80 9.14
CA ASN A 26 7.72 -17.56 10.12
C ASN A 26 6.65 -18.35 9.37
N TYR A 27 6.79 -19.65 9.40
CA TYR A 27 5.96 -20.61 8.66
C TYR A 27 4.73 -21.09 9.43
N SER A 28 4.55 -20.67 10.68
CA SER A 28 3.54 -21.23 11.60
C SER A 28 2.09 -20.97 11.18
N ALA A 29 1.84 -19.95 10.37
CA ALA A 29 0.51 -19.51 9.94
C ALA A 29 0.30 -19.55 8.42
N ASP A 30 1.14 -20.22 7.65
CA ASP A 30 1.14 -20.19 6.18
C ASP A 30 -0.22 -20.52 5.58
N LYS A 31 -0.85 -21.62 6.03
CA LYS A 31 -2.17 -22.01 5.53
C LYS A 31 -3.21 -20.92 5.78
N GLN A 32 -3.22 -20.34 6.98
CA GLN A 32 -4.14 -19.25 7.33
C GLN A 32 -3.85 -18.00 6.50
N ALA A 33 -2.58 -17.68 6.27
CA ALA A 33 -2.15 -16.55 5.46
C ALA A 33 -2.61 -16.68 4.00
N ILE A 34 -2.41 -17.85 3.38
CA ILE A 34 -2.86 -18.15 2.03
C ILE A 34 -4.39 -18.02 1.92
N GLU A 35 -5.13 -18.62 2.85
CA GLU A 35 -6.59 -18.51 2.89
C GLU A 35 -7.07 -17.07 3.08
N ALA A 36 -6.38 -16.28 3.92
CA ALA A 36 -6.68 -14.87 4.14
C ALA A 36 -6.46 -14.02 2.87
N ILE A 37 -5.35 -14.24 2.16
CA ILE A 37 -5.08 -13.53 0.89
C ILE A 37 -6.15 -13.89 -0.15
N ARG A 38 -6.49 -15.17 -0.31
CA ARG A 38 -7.57 -15.61 -1.20
C ARG A 38 -8.92 -15.00 -0.86
N HIS A 39 -9.24 -14.92 0.44
CA HIS A 39 -10.47 -14.31 0.91
C HIS A 39 -10.50 -12.81 0.62
N ALA A 40 -9.41 -12.08 0.85
CA ALA A 40 -9.30 -10.67 0.54
C ALA A 40 -9.54 -10.38 -0.95
N VAL A 41 -8.95 -11.18 -1.85
CA VAL A 41 -9.20 -11.07 -3.29
C VAL A 41 -10.68 -11.25 -3.63
N LYS A 42 -11.34 -12.25 -3.05
CA LYS A 42 -12.78 -12.51 -3.25
C LYS A 42 -13.68 -11.37 -2.73
N LEU A 43 -13.20 -10.58 -1.78
CA LEU A 43 -13.87 -9.37 -1.28
C LEU A 43 -13.60 -8.12 -2.14
N GLY A 44 -12.83 -8.23 -3.21
CA GLY A 44 -12.44 -7.11 -4.08
C GLY A 44 -11.18 -6.37 -3.64
N MET A 45 -10.47 -6.84 -2.61
CA MET A 45 -9.16 -6.32 -2.19
C MET A 45 -8.05 -6.94 -3.05
N ASN A 46 -8.19 -6.84 -4.38
CA ASN A 46 -7.31 -7.50 -5.35
C ASN A 46 -5.97 -6.78 -5.61
N HIS A 47 -5.74 -5.63 -4.99
CA HIS A 47 -4.43 -4.99 -4.87
C HIS A 47 -3.69 -5.61 -3.67
N ILE A 48 -2.69 -6.44 -3.92
CA ILE A 48 -1.88 -7.11 -2.90
C ILE A 48 -0.52 -6.42 -2.84
N ASP A 49 -0.19 -5.86 -1.69
CA ASP A 49 1.08 -5.17 -1.42
C ASP A 49 2.00 -6.04 -0.58
N THR A 50 3.18 -6.33 -1.10
CA THR A 50 4.24 -7.10 -0.44
C THR A 50 5.61 -6.44 -0.63
N ALA A 51 6.70 -7.10 -0.21
CA ALA A 51 8.07 -6.65 -0.42
C ALA A 51 9.07 -7.81 -0.25
N GLU A 52 10.25 -7.71 -0.91
CA GLU A 52 11.31 -8.73 -0.82
C GLU A 52 11.82 -8.95 0.60
N ILE A 53 11.69 -7.94 1.49
CA ILE A 53 12.18 -8.01 2.87
C ILE A 53 11.15 -8.65 3.83
N TYR A 54 9.85 -8.71 3.48
CA TYR A 54 8.81 -9.22 4.37
C TYR A 54 8.98 -10.73 4.57
N GLY A 55 9.23 -11.13 5.82
CA GLY A 55 9.58 -12.50 6.15
C GLY A 55 10.83 -13.02 5.41
N GLY A 56 11.79 -12.14 5.04
CA GLY A 56 12.93 -12.53 4.22
C GLY A 56 12.55 -13.04 2.83
N GLY A 57 11.42 -12.60 2.29
CA GLY A 57 10.84 -13.01 1.01
C GLY A 57 9.69 -14.02 1.13
N HIS A 58 9.48 -14.62 2.31
CA HIS A 58 8.42 -15.61 2.49
C HIS A 58 7.00 -15.03 2.28
N ALA A 59 6.78 -13.74 2.56
CA ALA A 59 5.52 -13.08 2.24
C ALA A 59 5.21 -13.12 0.73
N GLU A 60 6.21 -12.91 -0.14
CA GLU A 60 6.04 -13.03 -1.59
C GLU A 60 5.74 -14.48 -2.01
N GLU A 61 6.33 -15.49 -1.37
CA GLU A 61 6.03 -16.91 -1.62
C GLU A 61 4.57 -17.25 -1.29
N LEU A 62 4.06 -16.74 -0.15
CA LEU A 62 2.67 -16.93 0.26
C LEU A 62 1.69 -16.22 -0.69
N VAL A 63 2.03 -15.03 -1.17
CA VAL A 63 1.25 -14.33 -2.20
C VAL A 63 1.25 -15.16 -3.48
N GLY A 64 2.42 -15.61 -3.97
CA GLY A 64 2.54 -16.45 -5.16
C GLY A 64 1.70 -17.71 -5.09
N GLU A 65 1.66 -18.38 -3.93
CA GLU A 65 0.83 -19.57 -3.71
C GLU A 65 -0.67 -19.24 -3.67
N ALA A 66 -1.03 -18.12 -3.04
CA ALA A 66 -2.42 -17.73 -2.90
C ALA A 66 -3.08 -17.36 -4.23
N ILE A 67 -2.36 -16.67 -5.12
CA ILE A 67 -2.92 -16.14 -6.37
C ILE A 67 -3.12 -17.20 -7.45
N LYS A 68 -2.61 -18.43 -7.30
CA LYS A 68 -2.79 -19.52 -8.28
C LYS A 68 -4.24 -19.86 -8.58
N GLU A 69 -5.18 -19.52 -7.70
CA GLU A 69 -6.61 -19.76 -7.90
C GLU A 69 -7.30 -18.71 -8.79
N PHE A 70 -6.60 -17.63 -9.15
CA PHE A 70 -7.15 -16.49 -9.87
C PHE A 70 -6.45 -16.30 -11.21
N ALA A 71 -7.14 -15.68 -12.17
CA ALA A 71 -6.47 -15.19 -13.35
C ALA A 71 -5.46 -14.08 -12.96
N ARG A 72 -4.24 -14.15 -13.49
CA ARG A 72 -3.17 -13.20 -13.12
C ARG A 72 -3.57 -11.75 -13.34
N ASP A 73 -4.31 -11.49 -14.41
CA ASP A 73 -4.76 -10.16 -14.80
C ASP A 73 -5.86 -9.59 -13.88
N ASP A 74 -6.50 -10.43 -13.07
CA ASP A 74 -7.49 -9.99 -12.08
C ASP A 74 -6.82 -9.50 -10.77
N ILE A 75 -5.51 -9.72 -10.63
CA ILE A 75 -4.75 -9.41 -9.42
C ILE A 75 -3.73 -8.31 -9.72
N PHE A 76 -3.75 -7.26 -8.92
CA PHE A 76 -2.74 -6.22 -8.95
C PHE A 76 -1.70 -6.47 -7.84
N ILE A 77 -0.48 -6.85 -8.23
CA ILE A 77 0.61 -7.15 -7.29
C ILE A 77 1.56 -5.97 -7.21
N ALA A 78 1.77 -5.46 -6.00
CA ALA A 78 2.83 -4.52 -5.70
C ALA A 78 3.92 -5.19 -4.87
N SER A 79 5.18 -5.01 -5.24
CA SER A 79 6.34 -5.42 -4.44
C SER A 79 7.41 -4.33 -4.41
N LYS A 80 8.47 -4.53 -3.62
CA LYS A 80 9.43 -3.46 -3.32
C LYS A 80 10.85 -3.99 -3.26
N VAL A 81 11.79 -3.24 -3.87
CA VAL A 81 13.23 -3.47 -3.68
C VAL A 81 13.70 -2.79 -2.39
N TRP A 82 14.48 -3.50 -1.58
CA TRP A 82 15.01 -2.99 -0.32
C TRP A 82 16.14 -1.98 -0.53
N HIS A 83 16.25 -1.00 0.35
CA HIS A 83 17.17 0.14 0.21
C HIS A 83 18.66 -0.20 0.10
N THR A 84 19.08 -1.42 0.46
CA THR A 84 20.46 -1.88 0.27
C THR A 84 20.72 -2.42 -1.13
N ASN A 85 19.67 -2.71 -1.90
CA ASN A 85 19.71 -3.34 -3.22
C ASN A 85 19.43 -2.33 -4.36
N LEU A 86 19.75 -1.04 -4.16
CA LEU A 86 19.37 0.02 -5.11
C LEU A 86 20.43 0.31 -6.20
N ARG A 87 21.57 -0.40 -6.22
CA ARG A 87 22.48 -0.33 -7.37
C ARG A 87 21.86 -1.01 -8.58
N TYR A 88 22.22 -0.57 -9.76
CA TYR A 88 21.61 -1.01 -11.01
C TYR A 88 21.45 -2.54 -11.11
N ASP A 89 22.55 -3.29 -11.00
CA ASP A 89 22.49 -4.76 -11.10
C ASP A 89 21.76 -5.43 -9.92
N ASP A 90 21.78 -4.81 -8.76
CA ASP A 90 21.13 -5.35 -7.57
C ASP A 90 19.62 -5.17 -7.65
N VAL A 91 19.10 -4.07 -8.20
CA VAL A 91 17.66 -3.87 -8.51
C VAL A 91 17.19 -4.95 -9.47
N LEU A 92 17.92 -5.19 -10.57
CA LEU A 92 17.55 -6.22 -11.55
C LEU A 92 17.49 -7.61 -10.90
N LYS A 93 18.51 -7.98 -10.13
CA LYS A 93 18.55 -9.26 -9.39
C LYS A 93 17.47 -9.36 -8.33
N ALA A 94 17.16 -8.26 -7.62
CA ALA A 94 16.09 -8.23 -6.62
C ALA A 94 14.73 -8.49 -7.26
N CYS A 95 14.44 -7.84 -8.38
CA CYS A 95 13.21 -8.05 -9.13
C CYS A 95 13.06 -9.52 -9.59
N GLU A 96 14.13 -10.11 -10.15
CA GLU A 96 14.12 -11.53 -10.56
C GLU A 96 13.82 -12.47 -9.39
N ARG A 97 14.41 -12.21 -8.22
CA ARG A 97 14.11 -12.99 -7.01
C ARG A 97 12.66 -12.84 -6.58
N SER A 98 12.11 -11.62 -6.64
CA SER A 98 10.70 -11.35 -6.33
C SER A 98 9.75 -12.05 -7.30
N LEU A 99 10.01 -11.97 -8.61
CA LEU A 99 9.23 -12.68 -9.64
C LEU A 99 9.22 -14.20 -9.41
N LYS A 100 10.38 -14.76 -9.04
CA LYS A 100 10.49 -16.20 -8.73
C LYS A 100 9.65 -16.58 -7.49
N ARG A 101 9.70 -15.80 -6.41
CA ARG A 101 8.90 -16.05 -5.19
C ARG A 101 7.41 -15.89 -5.44
N LEU A 102 7.03 -14.84 -6.16
CA LEU A 102 5.66 -14.55 -6.57
C LEU A 102 5.12 -15.52 -7.62
N GLN A 103 5.98 -16.34 -8.24
CA GLN A 103 5.62 -17.30 -9.28
C GLN A 103 4.86 -16.66 -10.46
N THR A 104 5.29 -15.47 -10.87
CA THR A 104 4.69 -14.69 -11.97
C THR A 104 5.77 -14.13 -12.89
N SER A 105 5.39 -13.82 -14.12
CA SER A 105 6.30 -13.21 -15.11
C SER A 105 6.43 -11.70 -15.00
N TYR A 106 5.51 -11.03 -14.28
CA TYR A 106 5.53 -9.58 -14.08
C TYR A 106 4.97 -9.17 -12.72
N ILE A 107 5.43 -8.01 -12.23
CA ILE A 107 4.87 -7.29 -11.08
C ILE A 107 4.14 -6.07 -11.61
N ASP A 108 2.94 -5.78 -11.10
CA ASP A 108 2.18 -4.63 -11.58
C ASP A 108 2.82 -3.31 -11.15
N LEU A 109 3.22 -3.19 -9.89
CA LEU A 109 3.83 -1.97 -9.37
C LEU A 109 5.07 -2.33 -8.52
N TYR A 110 6.24 -1.83 -8.95
CA TYR A 110 7.48 -2.12 -8.24
C TYR A 110 8.05 -0.85 -7.63
N TYR A 111 8.25 -0.89 -6.31
CA TYR A 111 8.66 0.29 -5.53
C TYR A 111 10.14 0.27 -5.16
N ILE A 112 10.72 1.46 -5.04
CA ILE A 112 11.83 1.68 -4.10
C ILE A 112 11.22 1.71 -2.69
N HIS A 113 11.59 0.77 -1.81
CA HIS A 113 10.96 0.63 -0.48
C HIS A 113 11.31 1.80 0.47
N TRP A 114 12.56 2.24 0.44
CA TRP A 114 13.10 3.40 1.14
C TRP A 114 14.21 4.03 0.30
N PRO A 115 14.34 5.36 0.28
CA PRO A 115 15.45 6.00 -0.37
C PRO A 115 16.78 5.65 0.34
N ASN A 116 17.87 5.60 -0.43
CA ASN A 116 19.21 5.44 0.11
C ASN A 116 20.15 6.51 -0.47
N PRO A 117 20.46 7.57 0.29
CA PRO A 117 21.28 8.68 -0.22
C PRO A 117 22.74 8.29 -0.53
N SER A 118 23.17 7.08 -0.15
CA SER A 118 24.51 6.56 -0.49
C SER A 118 24.60 5.98 -1.91
N ILE A 119 23.47 5.84 -2.60
CA ILE A 119 23.39 5.31 -3.97
C ILE A 119 22.76 6.39 -4.86
N PRO A 120 23.38 6.77 -5.98
CA PRO A 120 22.80 7.76 -6.89
C PRO A 120 21.40 7.33 -7.36
N LEU A 121 20.40 8.19 -7.16
CA LEU A 121 19.02 7.89 -7.51
C LEU A 121 18.86 7.57 -9.00
N SER A 122 19.61 8.24 -9.87
CA SER A 122 19.65 7.99 -11.31
C SER A 122 20.08 6.55 -11.68
N GLU A 123 20.93 5.92 -10.85
CA GLU A 123 21.33 4.52 -11.06
C GLU A 123 20.14 3.59 -10.82
N THR A 124 19.41 3.80 -9.73
CA THR A 124 18.21 3.02 -9.37
C THR A 124 17.09 3.20 -10.39
N MET A 125 16.79 4.47 -10.75
CA MET A 125 15.70 4.78 -11.67
C MET A 125 15.96 4.20 -13.06
N ARG A 126 17.20 4.24 -13.56
CA ARG A 126 17.57 3.57 -14.82
C ARG A 126 17.36 2.06 -14.78
N ALA A 127 17.61 1.41 -13.65
CA ALA A 127 17.35 -0.02 -13.49
C ALA A 127 15.82 -0.33 -13.50
N LEU A 128 15.02 0.50 -12.84
CA LEU A 128 13.56 0.37 -12.86
C LEU A 128 12.98 0.61 -14.26
N GLU A 129 13.48 1.62 -15.00
CA GLU A 129 13.06 1.87 -16.38
C GLU A 129 13.44 0.70 -17.31
N ARG A 130 14.61 0.07 -17.07
CA ARG A 130 15.01 -1.17 -17.79
C ARG A 130 14.03 -2.32 -17.51
N LEU A 131 13.61 -2.53 -16.25
CA LEU A 131 12.62 -3.56 -15.91
C LEU A 131 11.25 -3.28 -16.50
N TYR A 132 10.87 -2.00 -16.59
CA TYR A 132 9.66 -1.55 -17.26
C TYR A 132 9.72 -1.88 -18.78
N ASP A 133 10.82 -1.58 -19.45
CA ASP A 133 11.02 -1.87 -20.89
C ASP A 133 11.01 -3.38 -21.20
N GLU A 134 11.52 -4.19 -20.26
CA GLU A 134 11.49 -5.64 -20.36
C GLU A 134 10.11 -6.25 -20.04
N GLY A 135 9.15 -5.44 -19.62
CA GLY A 135 7.82 -5.90 -19.22
C GLY A 135 7.82 -6.72 -17.91
N LYS A 136 8.90 -6.67 -17.12
CA LYS A 136 8.99 -7.34 -15.81
C LYS A 136 8.23 -6.59 -14.73
N ILE A 137 8.09 -5.28 -14.91
CA ILE A 137 7.21 -4.44 -14.10
C ILE A 137 6.32 -3.61 -15.02
N ARG A 138 5.07 -3.39 -14.63
CA ARG A 138 4.14 -2.57 -15.43
C ARG A 138 4.21 -1.10 -15.04
N TYR A 139 4.50 -0.82 -13.78
CA TYR A 139 4.54 0.54 -13.24
C TYR A 139 5.68 0.69 -12.25
N ILE A 140 6.21 1.92 -12.16
CA ILE A 140 7.25 2.33 -11.22
C ILE A 140 6.61 3.12 -10.09
N GLY A 141 6.93 2.77 -8.85
CA GLY A 141 6.56 3.51 -7.66
C GLY A 141 7.75 3.80 -6.75
N VAL A 142 7.53 4.69 -5.81
CA VAL A 142 8.46 4.98 -4.73
C VAL A 142 7.74 4.85 -3.38
N SER A 143 8.50 4.73 -2.29
CA SER A 143 7.93 4.68 -0.95
C SER A 143 8.78 5.49 0.01
N ASN A 144 8.12 6.30 0.86
CA ASN A 144 8.76 7.18 1.83
C ASN A 144 9.62 8.28 1.20
N PHE A 145 9.20 8.78 0.04
CA PHE A 145 9.82 9.91 -0.63
C PHE A 145 9.16 11.21 -0.22
N SER A 146 9.93 12.30 -0.18
CA SER A 146 9.39 13.66 -0.12
C SER A 146 8.97 14.12 -1.52
N ALA A 147 8.15 15.16 -1.63
CA ALA A 147 7.77 15.72 -2.91
C ALA A 147 8.97 16.08 -3.79
N SER A 148 10.02 16.67 -3.20
CA SER A 148 11.26 17.01 -3.93
C SER A 148 12.02 15.76 -4.40
N LEU A 149 12.03 14.69 -3.62
CA LEU A 149 12.70 13.45 -4.00
C LEU A 149 11.92 12.69 -5.08
N VAL A 150 10.58 12.76 -5.07
CA VAL A 150 9.74 12.24 -6.17
C VAL A 150 10.06 12.99 -7.46
N GLU A 151 10.16 14.32 -7.42
CA GLU A 151 10.49 15.15 -8.58
C GLU A 151 11.89 14.82 -9.12
N GLU A 152 12.89 14.68 -8.23
CA GLU A 152 14.23 14.23 -8.59
C GLU A 152 14.22 12.86 -9.26
N ALA A 153 13.49 11.88 -8.68
CA ALA A 153 13.37 10.53 -9.23
C ALA A 153 12.73 10.55 -10.64
N ARG A 154 11.66 11.32 -10.83
CA ARG A 154 11.02 11.50 -12.13
C ARG A 154 11.97 12.10 -13.17
N SER A 155 12.80 13.05 -12.79
CA SER A 155 13.79 13.67 -13.68
C SER A 155 14.88 12.71 -14.16
N CYS A 156 15.05 11.57 -13.48
CA CYS A 156 15.99 10.50 -13.87
C CYS A 156 15.42 9.51 -14.86
N LEU A 157 14.11 9.55 -15.14
CA LEU A 157 13.43 8.68 -16.11
C LEU A 157 13.41 9.35 -17.50
N SER A 158 13.47 8.53 -18.55
CA SER A 158 13.50 9.02 -19.93
C SER A 158 12.09 9.04 -20.58
N HIS A 159 11.25 8.04 -20.28
CA HIS A 159 9.93 7.88 -20.90
C HIS A 159 8.90 7.21 -19.96
N ALA A 160 9.34 6.49 -18.93
CA ALA A 160 8.46 6.02 -17.87
C ALA A 160 8.15 7.16 -16.87
N ASP A 161 7.19 6.94 -15.97
CA ASP A 161 6.88 7.91 -14.90
C ASP A 161 6.62 7.18 -13.57
N ILE A 162 6.73 7.92 -12.48
CA ILE A 162 6.32 7.44 -11.15
C ILE A 162 4.81 7.60 -11.03
N VAL A 163 4.12 6.48 -10.79
CA VAL A 163 2.65 6.47 -10.71
C VAL A 163 2.11 6.47 -9.29
N ALA A 164 2.95 6.11 -8.30
CA ALA A 164 2.54 6.04 -6.89
C ALA A 164 3.69 6.34 -5.93
N ASP A 165 3.35 6.95 -4.80
CA ASP A 165 4.21 7.02 -3.60
C ASP A 165 3.49 6.36 -2.43
N GLN A 166 4.14 5.36 -1.82
CA GLN A 166 3.60 4.65 -0.66
C GLN A 166 4.18 5.24 0.63
N VAL A 167 3.30 5.80 1.47
CA VAL A 167 3.69 6.55 2.67
C VAL A 167 2.78 6.24 3.86
N GLU A 168 3.26 6.48 5.09
CA GLU A 168 2.40 6.40 6.27
C GLU A 168 1.34 7.50 6.21
N TYR A 169 0.06 7.10 6.27
CA TYR A 169 -1.03 8.06 6.34
C TYR A 169 -2.22 7.46 7.07
N SER A 170 -2.71 8.19 8.05
CA SER A 170 -3.83 7.80 8.92
C SER A 170 -4.32 9.02 9.69
N LEU A 171 -5.38 8.88 10.48
CA LEU A 171 -5.79 9.90 11.44
C LEU A 171 -4.66 10.31 12.41
N TYR A 172 -3.68 9.44 12.68
CA TYR A 172 -2.56 9.69 13.60
C TYR A 172 -1.30 10.24 12.94
N GLU A 173 -1.14 10.05 11.64
CA GLU A 173 0.02 10.50 10.87
C GLU A 173 -0.47 11.23 9.61
N ARG A 174 -0.32 12.54 9.61
CA ARG A 174 -0.89 13.45 8.60
C ARG A 174 0.14 14.40 8.01
N SER A 175 1.42 14.19 8.29
CA SER A 175 2.50 15.09 7.87
C SER A 175 2.54 15.30 6.35
N ILE A 176 2.14 14.30 5.57
CA ILE A 176 2.10 14.36 4.10
C ILE A 176 1.10 15.41 3.56
N GLU A 177 0.11 15.81 4.34
CA GLU A 177 -0.92 16.79 3.91
C GLU A 177 -0.34 18.17 3.62
N ARG A 178 0.84 18.51 4.18
CA ARG A 178 1.46 19.81 4.01
C ARG A 178 2.07 20.02 2.63
N ASP A 179 2.78 19.02 2.14
CA ASP A 179 3.62 19.15 0.94
C ASP A 179 3.42 18.01 -0.06
N LEU A 180 3.58 16.76 0.38
CA LEU A 180 3.58 15.60 -0.51
C LEU A 180 2.20 15.33 -1.12
N MET A 181 1.15 15.33 -0.32
CA MET A 181 -0.20 15.07 -0.82
C MET A 181 -0.65 16.11 -1.85
N PRO A 182 -0.53 17.44 -1.62
CA PRO A 182 -0.83 18.43 -2.64
C PRO A 182 0.00 18.26 -3.92
N TYR A 183 1.28 17.89 -3.79
CA TYR A 183 2.14 17.59 -4.93
C TYR A 183 1.61 16.39 -5.72
N CYS A 184 1.40 15.26 -5.06
CA CYS A 184 0.94 14.01 -5.70
C CYS A 184 -0.42 14.20 -6.39
N LEU A 185 -1.38 14.86 -5.74
CA LEU A 185 -2.70 15.11 -6.33
C LEU A 185 -2.61 15.98 -7.58
N ARG A 186 -1.78 17.01 -7.58
CA ARG A 186 -1.55 17.88 -8.75
C ARG A 186 -0.88 17.13 -9.89
N GLU A 187 0.11 16.31 -9.59
CA GLU A 187 0.86 15.54 -10.58
C GLU A 187 0.13 14.25 -11.01
N GLY A 188 -1.00 13.92 -10.41
CA GLY A 188 -1.74 12.70 -10.67
C GLY A 188 -0.95 11.44 -10.28
N ILE A 189 -0.24 11.50 -9.14
CA ILE A 189 0.48 10.37 -8.54
C ILE A 189 -0.41 9.80 -7.43
N THR A 190 -0.60 8.49 -7.40
CA THR A 190 -1.41 7.83 -6.37
C THR A 190 -0.64 7.77 -5.04
N ILE A 191 -1.27 8.20 -3.96
CA ILE A 191 -0.79 7.95 -2.60
C ILE A 191 -1.31 6.58 -2.16
N VAL A 192 -0.40 5.71 -1.74
CA VAL A 192 -0.73 4.41 -1.15
C VAL A 192 -0.46 4.48 0.35
N ALA A 193 -1.52 4.65 1.13
CA ALA A 193 -1.43 4.81 2.59
C ALA A 193 -1.15 3.48 3.28
N TYR A 194 0.04 3.32 3.87
CA TYR A 194 0.30 2.22 4.78
C TYR A 194 0.03 2.59 6.25
N SER A 195 -0.14 1.60 7.12
CA SER A 195 -0.51 1.79 8.55
C SER A 195 -1.77 2.65 8.76
N PRO A 196 -2.86 2.49 7.97
CA PRO A 196 -4.00 3.43 7.96
C PRO A 196 -4.76 3.49 9.29
N LEU A 197 -4.57 2.52 10.18
CA LEU A 197 -5.18 2.44 11.51
C LEU A 197 -4.16 2.73 12.64
N GLY A 198 -3.02 3.39 12.31
CA GLY A 198 -2.00 3.80 13.25
C GLY A 198 -1.34 2.63 13.99
N GLN A 199 -1.06 1.50 13.31
CA GLN A 199 -0.39 0.33 13.89
C GLN A 199 -1.09 -0.20 15.15
N GLY A 200 -2.42 -0.28 15.12
CA GLY A 200 -3.26 -0.74 16.21
C GLY A 200 -3.57 0.32 17.27
N LYS A 201 -3.10 1.57 17.12
CA LYS A 201 -3.46 2.68 18.05
C LYS A 201 -4.96 2.90 18.06
N LEU A 202 -5.62 2.92 16.91
CA LEU A 202 -7.06 3.14 16.81
C LEU A 202 -7.86 2.06 17.54
N ALA A 203 -7.53 0.79 17.34
CA ALA A 203 -8.22 -0.31 18.01
C ALA A 203 -8.09 -0.24 19.52
N ARG A 204 -6.89 0.10 20.04
CA ARG A 204 -6.66 0.30 21.49
C ARG A 204 -7.46 1.47 22.03
N GLU A 205 -7.53 2.57 21.29
CA GLU A 205 -8.24 3.77 21.69
C GLU A 205 -9.76 3.55 21.71
N LEU A 206 -10.30 2.84 20.73
CA LEU A 206 -11.71 2.44 20.69
C LEU A 206 -12.07 1.50 21.85
N TYR A 207 -11.18 0.55 22.18
CA TYR A 207 -11.37 -0.36 23.30
C TYR A 207 -11.40 0.38 24.66
N ASP A 208 -10.53 1.36 24.85
CA ASP A 208 -10.53 2.18 26.08
C ASP A 208 -11.79 3.07 26.19
N GLY A 209 -12.34 3.54 25.08
CA GLY A 209 -13.61 4.28 24.99
C GLY A 209 -13.64 5.66 25.70
N ARG A 210 -12.55 6.10 26.34
CA ARG A 210 -12.47 7.35 27.12
C ARG A 210 -12.13 8.57 26.29
N SER A 211 -11.49 8.36 25.16
CA SER A 211 -11.04 9.43 24.29
C SER A 211 -12.23 10.17 23.65
N ARG A 212 -12.17 11.51 23.66
CA ARG A 212 -13.16 12.35 22.97
C ARG A 212 -13.22 12.04 21.47
N ARG A 213 -12.07 11.87 20.84
CA ARG A 213 -11.98 11.59 19.40
C ARG A 213 -12.52 10.21 19.03
N ALA A 214 -12.29 9.19 19.89
CA ALA A 214 -12.90 7.88 19.71
C ALA A 214 -14.44 7.95 19.75
N ARG A 215 -15.02 8.74 20.66
CA ARG A 215 -16.47 8.95 20.73
C ARG A 215 -17.00 9.64 19.48
N ILE A 216 -16.32 10.68 18.97
CA ILE A 216 -16.68 11.35 17.72
C ILE A 216 -16.70 10.33 16.56
N LEU A 217 -15.66 9.49 16.47
CA LEU A 217 -15.57 8.46 15.43
C LEU A 217 -16.71 7.44 15.53
N MET A 218 -17.07 6.99 16.76
CA MET A 218 -18.19 6.08 16.99
C MET A 218 -19.54 6.71 16.61
N GLU A 219 -19.77 7.97 16.97
CA GLU A 219 -20.99 8.70 16.60
C GLU A 219 -21.13 8.86 15.08
N ILE A 220 -20.01 9.15 14.38
CA ILE A 220 -19.99 9.17 12.92
C ILE A 220 -20.31 7.79 12.36
N ALA A 221 -19.66 6.76 12.87
CA ALA A 221 -19.87 5.38 12.42
C ALA A 221 -21.34 4.95 12.53
N GLU A 222 -21.99 5.30 13.63
CA GLU A 222 -23.43 5.02 13.83
C GLU A 222 -24.30 5.71 12.76
N ARG A 223 -24.03 7.00 12.46
CA ARG A 223 -24.78 7.74 11.42
C ARG A 223 -24.73 7.10 10.05
N TYR A 224 -23.57 6.51 9.70
CA TYR A 224 -23.39 5.83 8.40
C TYR A 224 -23.75 4.35 8.43
N SER A 225 -24.17 3.80 9.57
CA SER A 225 -24.35 2.36 9.77
C SER A 225 -23.09 1.56 9.38
N LYS A 226 -21.92 2.06 9.79
CA LYS A 226 -20.60 1.50 9.55
C LYS A 226 -19.86 1.29 10.86
N THR A 227 -18.76 0.51 10.82
CA THR A 227 -17.89 0.41 11.99
C THR A 227 -16.94 1.59 12.07
N PRO A 228 -16.40 1.92 13.26
CA PRO A 228 -15.37 2.96 13.41
C PRO A 228 -14.12 2.70 12.56
N ILE A 229 -13.76 1.43 12.35
CA ILE A 229 -12.64 1.03 11.49
C ILE A 229 -12.95 1.36 10.02
N GLN A 230 -14.16 1.06 9.55
CA GLN A 230 -14.60 1.40 8.20
C GLN A 230 -14.60 2.90 7.97
N VAL A 231 -15.06 3.68 8.95
CA VAL A 231 -15.04 5.16 8.87
C VAL A 231 -13.60 5.69 8.81
N ALA A 232 -12.70 5.17 9.64
CA ALA A 232 -11.30 5.59 9.63
C ALA A 232 -10.60 5.26 8.31
N LEU A 233 -10.85 4.07 7.74
CA LEU A 233 -10.31 3.71 6.42
C LEU A 233 -10.93 4.55 5.29
N ASN A 234 -12.25 4.83 5.37
CA ASN A 234 -12.92 5.70 4.39
C ASN A 234 -12.40 7.13 4.46
N TRP A 235 -12.04 7.62 5.66
CA TRP A 235 -11.38 8.91 5.84
C TRP A 235 -10.03 8.94 5.11
N VAL A 236 -9.21 7.88 5.20
CA VAL A 236 -7.91 7.80 4.52
C VAL A 236 -8.07 7.88 3.00
N ILE A 237 -9.05 7.19 2.44
CA ILE A 237 -9.30 7.15 0.98
C ILE A 237 -10.24 8.25 0.49
N TRP A 238 -10.48 9.30 1.29
CA TRP A 238 -11.44 10.34 0.96
C TRP A 238 -11.08 11.16 -0.28
N HIS A 239 -9.78 11.41 -0.50
CA HIS A 239 -9.28 12.08 -1.69
C HIS A 239 -9.18 11.12 -2.87
N GLU A 240 -9.51 11.63 -4.06
CA GLU A 240 -9.19 10.92 -5.30
C GLU A 240 -7.68 10.69 -5.38
N HIS A 241 -7.24 9.59 -5.95
CA HIS A 241 -5.84 9.15 -5.98
C HIS A 241 -5.21 8.82 -4.61
N VAL A 242 -6.00 8.64 -3.56
CA VAL A 242 -5.52 8.06 -2.30
C VAL A 242 -6.17 6.71 -2.09
N ILE A 243 -5.36 5.68 -1.92
CA ILE A 243 -5.77 4.30 -1.63
C ILE A 243 -5.05 3.80 -0.38
N THR A 244 -5.48 2.67 0.18
CA THR A 244 -4.84 2.15 1.39
C THR A 244 -4.74 0.63 1.39
N ILE A 245 -3.81 0.11 2.20
CA ILE A 245 -3.43 -1.30 2.26
C ILE A 245 -3.43 -1.83 3.72
N PRO A 246 -4.60 -1.81 4.41
CA PRO A 246 -4.69 -2.41 5.74
C PRO A 246 -4.33 -3.89 5.70
N LYS A 247 -3.69 -4.39 6.77
CA LYS A 247 -3.27 -5.78 6.89
C LYS A 247 -4.18 -6.56 7.82
N SER A 248 -4.58 -7.76 7.45
CA SER A 248 -5.14 -8.76 8.35
C SER A 248 -4.99 -10.18 7.78
N ILE A 249 -4.95 -11.18 8.68
CA ILE A 249 -5.15 -12.62 8.37
C ILE A 249 -6.43 -13.16 9.00
N ARG A 250 -7.21 -12.31 9.67
CA ARG A 250 -8.51 -12.68 10.27
C ARG A 250 -9.62 -12.30 9.31
N ARG A 251 -10.50 -13.26 9.06
CA ARG A 251 -11.60 -13.12 8.10
C ARG A 251 -12.49 -11.92 8.41
N GLU A 252 -12.90 -11.78 9.66
CA GLU A 252 -13.79 -10.70 10.10
C GLU A 252 -13.18 -9.32 9.87
N HIS A 253 -11.88 -9.18 10.09
CA HIS A 253 -11.18 -7.92 9.83
C HIS A 253 -11.01 -7.64 8.33
N LEU A 254 -10.86 -8.67 7.49
CA LEU A 254 -10.80 -8.49 6.03
C LEU A 254 -12.16 -8.02 5.49
N GLU A 255 -13.25 -8.62 5.96
CA GLU A 255 -14.61 -8.23 5.62
C GLU A 255 -14.92 -6.79 6.09
N GLU A 256 -14.50 -6.45 7.31
CA GLU A 256 -14.61 -5.08 7.85
C GLU A 256 -13.80 -4.07 7.00
N ASN A 257 -12.53 -4.36 6.70
CA ASN A 257 -11.68 -3.50 5.88
C ASN A 257 -12.27 -3.29 4.47
N ALA A 258 -12.70 -4.36 3.80
CA ALA A 258 -13.31 -4.29 2.47
C ALA A 258 -14.57 -3.40 2.46
N GLY A 259 -15.38 -3.47 3.52
CA GLY A 259 -16.59 -2.66 3.71
C GLY A 259 -16.34 -1.15 3.90
N ALA A 260 -15.07 -0.72 3.96
CA ALA A 260 -14.73 0.70 3.98
C ALA A 260 -14.83 1.35 2.60
N ALA A 261 -14.84 0.57 1.51
CA ALA A 261 -15.03 1.06 0.14
C ALA A 261 -16.52 1.10 -0.27
N GLY A 262 -16.81 1.74 -1.41
CA GLY A 262 -18.15 1.76 -2.01
C GLY A 262 -19.12 2.80 -1.43
N TRP A 263 -18.67 3.64 -0.51
CA TRP A 263 -19.39 4.78 0.06
C TRP A 263 -18.40 5.89 0.36
N LYS A 264 -18.87 7.07 0.75
CA LYS A 264 -17.98 8.22 1.04
C LYS A 264 -18.52 9.02 2.22
N LEU A 265 -17.61 9.39 3.13
CA LEU A 265 -17.90 10.40 4.16
C LEU A 265 -18.23 11.74 3.49
N ASP A 266 -19.19 12.47 4.05
CA ASP A 266 -19.37 13.87 3.66
C ASP A 266 -18.20 14.74 4.13
N GLU A 267 -18.07 15.91 3.52
CA GLU A 267 -16.96 16.82 3.80
C GLU A 267 -16.96 17.32 5.26
N LYS A 268 -18.14 17.47 5.86
CA LYS A 268 -18.30 17.91 7.25
C LYS A 268 -17.72 16.88 8.22
N ASP A 269 -18.07 15.62 8.04
CA ASP A 269 -17.61 14.54 8.91
C ASP A 269 -16.13 14.23 8.67
N TYR A 270 -15.66 14.32 7.40
CA TYR A 270 -14.22 14.25 7.08
C TYR A 270 -13.42 15.29 7.85
N LYS A 271 -13.86 16.59 7.81
CA LYS A 271 -13.21 17.69 8.52
C LYS A 271 -13.27 17.52 10.03
N LEU A 272 -14.42 17.10 10.57
CA LEU A 272 -14.59 16.87 12.00
C LEU A 272 -13.62 15.80 12.53
N LEU A 273 -13.40 14.73 11.79
CA LEU A 273 -12.39 13.73 12.13
C LEU A 273 -10.97 14.30 12.03
N ALA A 274 -10.69 15.07 10.97
CA ALA A 274 -9.40 15.73 10.81
C ALA A 274 -9.07 16.66 12.00
N GLU A 275 -10.03 17.45 12.47
CA GLU A 275 -9.89 18.34 13.62
C GLU A 275 -9.74 17.57 14.94
N ALA A 276 -10.43 16.43 15.10
CA ALA A 276 -10.36 15.64 16.31
C ALA A 276 -8.99 14.97 16.54
N TRP A 277 -8.22 14.74 15.47
CA TRP A 277 -6.87 14.16 15.50
C TRP A 277 -5.76 15.19 15.18
N GLY A 278 -6.11 16.45 14.91
CA GLY A 278 -5.19 17.54 14.59
C GLY A 278 -4.42 18.15 15.75
#